data_9738c628f6d61b8d67ac3eb622436844
#
_entry.id   9738c628f6d61b8d67ac3eb622436844
#
_cell.length_a   1.000
_cell.length_b   1.000
_cell.length_c   1.000
_cell.angle_alpha   90.00
_cell.angle_beta   90.00
_cell.angle_gamma   90.00
#
_symmetry.space_group_name_H-M   'P 1'
#
loop_
_entity.id
_entity.type
_entity.pdbx_description
1 polymer ?
#
loop_
_entity_poly.entity_id
_entity_poly.type
_entity_poly.pdbx_seq_one_letter_code
_entity_poly.pdbx_strand_id
1 'polypeptide(L)'
;MSLADNRDSYGWISIILHWSSAGAVLFLRFVGQSAALAESDEARLPLLNLHVSVALFVASLIILRVLWRVLKGHPVVVSFARERVISRFFHHAMLAALVTMVASGLTICLLYTSDAADE
;
A
#
# COMPACT_ATOMS: atom_id res chain seq x y z
N MET A 1 20.63 13.05 -11.45
CA MET A 1 19.38 12.73 -10.71
C MET A 1 19.69 12.78 -9.22
N SER A 2 18.87 13.48 -8.44
CA SER A 2 19.09 13.60 -7.00
C SER A 2 18.43 12.44 -6.25
N LEU A 3 18.96 12.08 -5.08
CA LEU A 3 18.36 11.05 -4.21
C LEU A 3 17.02 11.50 -3.62
N ALA A 4 16.89 12.78 -3.31
CA ALA A 4 15.67 13.39 -2.77
C ALA A 4 14.88 14.14 -3.86
N ASP A 5 13.58 14.30 -3.61
CA ASP A 5 12.70 15.07 -4.49
C ASP A 5 13.16 16.54 -4.58
N ASN A 6 13.21 17.08 -5.79
CA ASN A 6 13.47 18.48 -6.10
C ASN A 6 12.18 19.14 -6.59
N ARG A 7 12.20 20.48 -6.73
CA ARG A 7 11.03 21.23 -7.25
C ARG A 7 10.58 20.78 -8.63
N ASP A 8 11.49 20.25 -9.44
CA ASP A 8 11.26 19.94 -10.85
C ASP A 8 11.19 18.44 -11.16
N SER A 9 11.61 17.57 -10.23
CA SER A 9 11.66 16.12 -10.45
C SER A 9 11.55 15.29 -9.18
N TYR A 10 11.03 14.07 -9.33
CA TYR A 10 11.05 13.05 -8.29
C TYR A 10 12.46 12.50 -8.10
N GLY A 11 12.88 12.35 -6.85
CA GLY A 11 14.12 11.67 -6.51
C GLY A 11 14.01 10.15 -6.59
N TRP A 12 15.14 9.47 -6.63
CA TRP A 12 15.21 8.01 -6.69
C TRP A 12 14.49 7.32 -5.51
N ILE A 13 14.53 7.91 -4.32
CA ILE A 13 13.84 7.37 -3.13
C ILE A 13 12.33 7.30 -3.37
N SER A 14 11.73 8.38 -3.88
CA SER A 14 10.30 8.42 -4.19
C SER A 14 9.91 7.42 -5.26
N ILE A 15 10.74 7.25 -6.28
CA ILE A 15 10.51 6.31 -7.37
C ILE A 15 10.57 4.87 -6.88
N ILE A 16 11.61 4.50 -6.14
CA ILE A 16 11.79 3.15 -5.60
C ILE A 16 10.66 2.81 -4.62
N LEU A 17 10.35 3.69 -3.67
CA LEU A 17 9.25 3.49 -2.72
C LEU A 17 7.91 3.31 -3.44
N HIS A 18 7.68 4.07 -4.52
CA HIS A 18 6.46 3.93 -5.31
C HIS A 18 6.34 2.54 -5.95
N TRP A 19 7.34 2.15 -6.72
CA TRP A 19 7.31 0.90 -7.47
C TRP A 19 7.37 -0.33 -6.57
N SER A 20 8.15 -0.28 -5.48
CA SER A 20 8.20 -1.35 -4.48
C SER A 20 6.84 -1.55 -3.81
N SER A 21 6.21 -0.46 -3.36
CA SER A 21 4.88 -0.56 -2.74
C SER A 21 3.80 -1.00 -3.73
N ALA A 22 3.84 -0.52 -4.98
CA ALA A 22 2.90 -0.93 -6.01
C ALA A 22 3.03 -2.43 -6.35
N GLY A 23 4.25 -2.90 -6.57
CA GLY A 23 4.53 -4.33 -6.80
C GLY A 23 4.10 -5.21 -5.63
N ALA A 24 4.37 -4.78 -4.41
CA ALA A 24 3.98 -5.50 -3.21
C ALA A 24 2.46 -5.57 -3.02
N VAL A 25 1.72 -4.50 -3.32
CA VAL A 25 0.25 -4.51 -3.29
C VAL A 25 -0.33 -5.48 -4.33
N LEU A 26 0.23 -5.50 -5.54
CA LEU A 26 -0.19 -6.47 -6.58
C LEU A 26 0.09 -7.92 -6.16
N PHE A 27 1.24 -8.17 -5.56
CA PHE A 27 1.59 -9.48 -5.01
C PHE A 27 0.61 -9.91 -3.91
N LEU A 28 0.33 -9.03 -2.96
CA LEU A 28 -0.65 -9.30 -1.89
C LEU A 28 -2.05 -9.54 -2.44
N ARG A 29 -2.45 -8.80 -3.47
CA ARG A 29 -3.71 -9.02 -4.18
C ARG A 29 -3.78 -10.43 -4.76
N PHE A 30 -2.71 -10.89 -5.39
CA PHE A 30 -2.61 -12.23 -5.95
C PHE A 30 -2.66 -13.31 -4.85
N VAL A 31 -1.86 -13.19 -3.79
CA VAL A 31 -1.85 -14.15 -2.68
C VAL A 31 -3.21 -14.21 -1.97
N GLY A 32 -3.84 -13.04 -1.71
CA GLY A 32 -5.16 -12.99 -1.10
C GLY A 32 -6.24 -13.64 -1.96
N GLN A 33 -6.20 -13.43 -3.28
CA GLN A 33 -7.11 -14.08 -4.22
C GLN A 33 -6.90 -15.60 -4.24
N SER A 34 -5.64 -16.05 -4.23
CA SER A 34 -5.31 -17.48 -4.18
C SER A 34 -5.82 -18.14 -2.90
N ALA A 35 -5.69 -17.45 -1.76
CA ALA A 35 -6.24 -17.93 -0.49
C ALA A 35 -7.78 -17.99 -0.50
N ALA A 36 -8.44 -17.02 -1.13
CA ALA A 36 -9.91 -17.00 -1.24
C ALA A 36 -10.45 -18.12 -2.14
N LEU A 37 -9.68 -18.55 -3.13
CA LEU A 37 -10.03 -19.64 -4.06
C LEU A 37 -9.57 -21.03 -3.61
N ALA A 38 -8.85 -21.12 -2.50
CA ALA A 38 -8.37 -22.41 -1.99
C ALA A 38 -9.55 -23.28 -1.52
N GLU A 39 -9.59 -24.52 -1.99
CA GLU A 39 -10.68 -25.48 -1.73
C GLU A 39 -10.59 -26.15 -0.35
N SER A 40 -9.43 -26.11 0.29
CA SER A 40 -9.19 -26.69 1.61
C SER A 40 -8.48 -25.75 2.55
N ASP A 41 -8.72 -25.89 3.86
CA ASP A 41 -8.02 -25.10 4.87
C ASP A 41 -6.52 -25.39 4.90
N GLU A 42 -6.11 -26.59 4.57
CA GLU A 42 -4.69 -26.98 4.45
C GLU A 42 -3.95 -26.16 3.40
N ALA A 43 -4.60 -25.88 2.26
CA ALA A 43 -4.04 -25.04 1.21
C ALA A 43 -4.18 -23.54 1.51
N ARG A 44 -5.25 -23.16 2.21
CA ARG A 44 -5.61 -21.77 2.52
C ARG A 44 -4.73 -21.15 3.61
N LEU A 45 -4.50 -21.87 4.72
CA LEU A 45 -3.78 -21.32 5.87
C LEU A 45 -2.36 -20.83 5.56
N PRO A 46 -1.52 -21.55 4.80
CA PRO A 46 -0.20 -21.04 4.43
C PRO A 46 -0.25 -19.74 3.61
N LEU A 47 -1.24 -19.63 2.71
CA LEU A 47 -1.44 -18.42 1.90
C LEU A 47 -1.89 -17.23 2.74
N LEU A 48 -2.77 -17.46 3.72
CA LEU A 48 -3.18 -16.42 4.66
C LEU A 48 -2.01 -15.96 5.54
N ASN A 49 -1.21 -16.87 6.06
CA ASN A 49 -0.03 -16.54 6.85
C ASN A 49 0.98 -15.73 6.04
N LEU A 50 1.22 -16.12 4.79
CA LEU A 50 2.08 -15.37 3.87
C LEU A 50 1.50 -13.98 3.61
N HIS A 51 0.18 -13.90 3.33
CA HIS A 51 -0.50 -12.62 3.09
C HIS A 51 -0.34 -11.67 4.28
N VAL A 52 -0.64 -12.12 5.50
CA VAL A 52 -0.56 -11.29 6.72
C VAL A 52 0.88 -10.85 6.98
N SER A 53 1.85 -11.76 6.89
CA SER A 53 3.26 -11.44 7.15
C SER A 53 3.80 -10.40 6.18
N VAL A 54 3.53 -10.58 4.89
CA VAL A 54 3.94 -9.62 3.86
C VAL A 54 3.15 -8.31 3.98
N ALA A 55 1.86 -8.37 4.32
CA ALA A 55 1.03 -7.17 4.48
C ALA A 55 1.52 -6.26 5.60
N LEU A 56 1.98 -6.80 6.73
CA LEU A 56 2.56 -6.01 7.81
C LEU A 56 3.83 -5.28 7.36
N PHE A 57 4.69 -5.95 6.61
CA PHE A 57 5.88 -5.34 6.03
C PHE A 57 5.53 -4.24 5.01
N VAL A 58 4.57 -4.52 4.12
CA VAL A 58 4.11 -3.56 3.10
C VAL A 58 3.41 -2.36 3.73
N ALA A 59 2.63 -2.55 4.80
CA ALA A 59 2.03 -1.46 5.56
C ALA A 59 3.08 -0.48 6.09
N SER A 60 4.20 -0.99 6.60
CA SER A 60 5.33 -0.16 7.04
C SER A 60 5.93 0.67 5.90
N LEU A 61 6.09 0.08 4.71
CA LEU A 61 6.58 0.79 3.52
C LEU A 61 5.59 1.87 3.05
N ILE A 62 4.30 1.60 3.12
CA ILE A 62 3.25 2.56 2.74
C ILE A 62 3.26 3.74 3.72
N ILE A 63 3.35 3.49 5.02
CA ILE A 63 3.44 4.54 6.04
C ILE A 63 4.69 5.40 5.79
N LEU A 64 5.84 4.78 5.58
CA LEU A 64 7.08 5.48 5.28
C LEU A 64 6.95 6.36 4.03
N ARG A 65 6.31 5.85 2.98
CA ARG A 65 6.04 6.61 1.75
C ARG A 65 5.13 7.80 1.99
N VAL A 66 4.05 7.63 2.75
CA VAL A 66 3.12 8.71 3.10
C VAL A 66 3.85 9.78 3.91
N LEU A 67 4.61 9.39 4.93
CA LEU A 67 5.42 10.31 5.74
C LEU A 67 6.44 11.07 4.87
N TRP A 68 7.15 10.35 4.00
CA TRP A 68 8.10 10.98 3.07
C TRP A 68 7.42 12.02 2.19
N ARG A 69 6.25 11.69 1.69
CA ARG A 69 5.46 12.59 0.84
C ARG A 69 4.98 13.84 1.57
N VAL A 70 4.54 13.68 2.81
CA VAL A 70 4.11 14.81 3.67
C VAL A 70 5.28 15.72 3.99
N LEU A 71 6.44 15.16 4.31
CA LEU A 71 7.63 15.92 4.69
C LEU A 71 8.29 16.65 3.51
N LYS A 72 8.32 16.03 2.33
CA LYS A 72 9.01 16.58 1.15
C LYS A 72 8.11 17.37 0.21
N GLY A 73 6.81 17.25 0.32
CA GLY A 73 5.85 17.90 -0.56
C GLY A 73 5.79 17.29 -1.97
N HIS A 74 5.22 18.03 -2.90
CA HIS A 74 5.06 17.62 -4.30
C HIS A 74 5.92 18.47 -5.21
N PRO A 75 6.63 17.90 -6.19
CA PRO A 75 7.22 18.67 -7.28
C PRO A 75 6.14 19.48 -7.99
N VAL A 76 6.47 20.71 -8.34
CA VAL A 76 5.58 21.56 -9.13
C VAL A 76 5.68 21.12 -10.58
N VAL A 77 4.84 20.17 -10.97
CA VAL A 77 4.72 19.78 -12.38
C VAL A 77 3.92 20.88 -13.11
N VAL A 78 4.52 21.47 -14.12
CA VAL A 78 3.84 22.44 -15.01
C VAL A 78 2.89 21.63 -15.90
N SER A 79 1.65 21.52 -15.51
CA SER A 79 0.57 20.87 -16.26
C SER A 79 -0.63 21.81 -16.36
N PHE A 80 -1.49 21.58 -17.37
CA PHE A 80 -2.72 22.35 -17.52
C PHE A 80 -3.60 22.21 -16.25
N ALA A 81 -4.31 23.28 -15.90
CA ALA A 81 -5.10 23.34 -14.65
C ALA A 81 -6.07 22.16 -14.50
N ARG A 82 -6.72 21.73 -15.59
CA ARG A 82 -7.66 20.60 -15.61
C ARG A 82 -6.97 19.27 -15.30
N GLU A 83 -5.84 19.00 -15.92
CA GLU A 83 -5.06 17.77 -15.70
C GLU A 83 -4.58 17.68 -14.25
N ARG A 84 -4.21 18.80 -13.67
CA ARG A 84 -3.78 18.90 -12.28
C ARG A 84 -4.90 18.53 -11.30
N VAL A 85 -6.13 19.00 -11.55
CA VAL A 85 -7.29 18.68 -10.72
C VAL A 85 -7.64 17.20 -10.81
N ILE A 86 -7.71 16.65 -12.02
CA ILE A 86 -8.01 15.24 -12.28
C ILE A 86 -6.95 14.34 -11.63
N SER A 87 -5.67 14.63 -11.84
CA SER A 87 -4.57 13.89 -11.26
C SER A 87 -4.61 13.89 -9.72
N ARG A 88 -4.89 15.04 -9.10
CA ARG A 88 -5.04 15.13 -7.64
C ARG A 88 -6.21 14.30 -7.13
N PHE A 89 -7.35 14.37 -7.80
CA PHE A 89 -8.52 13.58 -7.43
C PHE A 89 -8.22 12.08 -7.44
N PHE A 90 -7.68 11.56 -8.54
CA PHE A 90 -7.32 10.15 -8.63
C PHE A 90 -6.26 9.74 -7.60
N HIS A 91 -5.27 10.60 -7.36
CA HIS A 91 -4.25 10.33 -6.35
C HIS A 91 -4.84 10.21 -4.94
N HIS A 92 -5.72 11.12 -4.55
CA HIS A 92 -6.38 11.06 -3.23
C HIS A 92 -7.36 9.90 -3.14
N ALA A 93 -8.10 9.59 -4.20
CA ALA A 93 -9.00 8.44 -4.25
C ALA A 93 -8.24 7.12 -4.09
N MET A 94 -7.11 6.95 -4.79
CA MET A 94 -6.25 5.77 -4.65
C MET A 94 -5.63 5.68 -3.24
N LEU A 95 -5.19 6.80 -2.68
CA LEU A 95 -4.64 6.83 -1.32
C LEU A 95 -5.72 6.47 -0.29
N ALA A 96 -6.92 7.01 -0.41
CA ALA A 96 -8.05 6.68 0.47
C ALA A 96 -8.42 5.19 0.37
N ALA A 97 -8.50 4.63 -0.84
CA ALA A 97 -8.74 3.21 -1.05
C ALA A 97 -7.66 2.34 -0.41
N LEU A 98 -6.39 2.71 -0.56
CA LEU A 98 -5.26 2.00 0.03
C LEU A 98 -5.31 2.03 1.56
N VAL A 99 -5.55 3.18 2.16
CA VAL A 99 -5.69 3.34 3.62
C VAL A 99 -6.87 2.52 4.15
N THR A 100 -8.01 2.56 3.46
CA THR A 100 -9.18 1.76 3.84
C THR A 100 -8.89 0.26 3.78
N MET A 101 -8.19 -0.19 2.74
CA MET A 101 -7.78 -1.59 2.59
C MET A 101 -6.84 -2.03 3.73
N VAL A 102 -5.84 -1.24 4.06
CA VAL A 102 -4.90 -1.53 5.16
C VAL A 102 -5.62 -1.52 6.50
N ALA A 103 -6.47 -0.53 6.76
CA ALA A 103 -7.22 -0.42 8.00
C ALA A 103 -8.19 -1.59 8.18
N SER A 104 -8.93 -1.97 7.15
CA SER A 104 -9.86 -3.13 7.21
C SER A 104 -9.11 -4.44 7.41
N GLY A 105 -8.00 -4.66 6.71
CA GLY A 105 -7.16 -5.83 6.88
C GLY A 105 -6.58 -5.94 8.28
N LEU A 106 -6.08 -4.85 8.84
CA LEU A 106 -5.56 -4.80 10.21
C LEU A 106 -6.67 -5.06 11.25
N THR A 107 -7.86 -4.49 11.06
CA THR A 107 -9.01 -4.72 11.95
C THR A 107 -9.41 -6.19 11.98
N ILE A 108 -9.52 -6.83 10.80
CA ILE A 108 -9.83 -8.26 10.71
C ILE A 108 -8.74 -9.09 11.40
N CYS A 109 -7.47 -8.77 11.17
CA CYS A 109 -6.34 -9.46 11.78
C CYS A 109 -6.38 -9.36 13.31
N LEU A 110 -6.63 -8.18 13.87
CA LEU A 110 -6.72 -7.96 15.32
C LEU A 110 -7.92 -8.65 15.95
N LEU A 111 -9.10 -8.61 15.32
CA LEU A 111 -10.28 -9.30 15.81
C LEU A 111 -10.09 -10.82 15.81
N TYR A 112 -9.51 -11.35 14.72
CA TYR A 112 -9.27 -12.79 14.61
C TYR A 112 -8.26 -13.31 15.64
N THR A 113 -7.19 -12.53 15.94
CA THR A 113 -6.22 -12.88 16.99
C THR A 113 -6.81 -12.75 18.39
N SER A 114 -7.73 -11.81 18.62
CA SER A 114 -8.43 -11.65 19.90
C SER A 114 -9.35 -12.84 20.17
N ASP A 115 -10.15 -13.26 19.20
CA ASP A 115 -11.03 -14.42 19.33
C ASP A 115 -10.25 -15.71 19.59
N ALA A 116 -9.10 -15.90 18.96
CA ALA A 116 -8.24 -17.06 19.19
C ALA A 116 -7.60 -17.06 20.59
N ALA A 117 -7.38 -15.88 21.20
CA ALA A 117 -6.84 -15.76 22.56
C ALA A 117 -7.90 -16.03 23.65
N ASP A 118 -9.19 -15.84 23.34
CA ASP A 118 -10.32 -16.07 24.27
C ASP A 118 -10.79 -17.53 24.29
N GLU A 119 -10.35 -18.35 23.36
CA GLU A 119 -10.54 -19.81 23.37
C GLU A 119 -9.40 -20.53 24.11
#